data_5b0ae3a49d5bf1ba6a469edd83f52620
#
_entry.id   5b0ae3a49d5bf1ba6a469edd83f52620
#
_cell.length_a   1.000
_cell.length_b   1.000
_cell.length_c   1.000
_cell.angle_alpha   90.00
_cell.angle_beta   90.00
_cell.angle_gamma   90.00
#
_symmetry.space_group_name_H-M   'P 1'
#
loop_
_entity.id
_entity.type
_entity.pdbx_description
1 polymer ?
#
loop_
_entity_poly.entity_id
_entity_poly.type
_entity_poly.pdbx_seq_one_letter_code
_entity_poly.pdbx_strand_id
1 'polypeptide(L)'
;MKSISLILLVLLLFASCSTDEAEVQPTPSESMYFPSNMNATWETKSIASLNWNQNAIEPLKDYLIQKNTKSFIILVNGRIVVEEYFNGHTPSLEWEWNSAGKTLVGTTVGIAEQENLVSLNNKASDYLGTEWTSMPLEKENLITVKNLLAMTSGNDDTKQYVIKPNLTYVADAGTRWAYSNIFQKLTDVVANAGNDSFETYFNEKIKTKIGMDGFWSFGTIFTIYHSTPRSMARFGLLALNKGKWNNEQVINES
;
A
#
# COMPACT_ATOMS: atom_id res chain seq x y z
N MET A 1 61.67 49.69 -55.17
CA MET A 1 61.92 48.40 -54.59
C MET A 1 60.87 48.13 -53.56
N LYS A 2 59.82 47.44 -53.92
CA LYS A 2 58.69 47.09 -53.01
C LYS A 2 58.39 45.61 -53.20
N SER A 3 58.64 44.83 -52.16
CA SER A 3 58.37 43.39 -52.09
C SER A 3 56.85 43.19 -51.92
N ILE A 4 56.29 42.40 -52.81
CA ILE A 4 54.88 41.96 -52.70
C ILE A 4 54.88 40.57 -52.06
N SER A 5 54.39 40.49 -50.82
CA SER A 5 54.19 39.22 -50.15
C SER A 5 52.81 38.62 -50.58
N LEU A 6 52.87 37.43 -51.14
CA LEU A 6 51.76 36.62 -51.60
C LEU A 6 51.18 35.85 -50.38
N ILE A 7 50.03 36.22 -49.88
CA ILE A 7 49.33 35.48 -48.82
C ILE A 7 48.47 34.40 -49.49
N LEU A 8 48.85 33.13 -49.29
CA LEU A 8 48.09 31.96 -49.76
C LEU A 8 46.95 31.65 -48.74
N LEU A 9 45.72 31.96 -49.10
CA LEU A 9 44.54 31.65 -48.31
C LEU A 9 44.11 30.22 -48.54
N VAL A 10 44.42 29.34 -47.60
CA VAL A 10 43.93 27.95 -47.62
C VAL A 10 42.52 27.90 -47.05
N LEU A 11 41.53 27.71 -47.88
CA LEU A 11 40.15 27.42 -47.50
C LEU A 11 40.03 25.95 -47.10
N LEU A 12 40.00 25.67 -45.82
CA LEU A 12 39.62 24.37 -45.27
C LEU A 12 38.09 24.26 -45.31
N LEU A 13 37.57 23.49 -46.24
CA LEU A 13 36.18 23.04 -46.27
C LEU A 13 35.98 21.98 -45.18
N PHE A 14 35.41 22.38 -44.03
CA PHE A 14 34.88 21.44 -43.07
C PHE A 14 33.54 20.93 -43.63
N ALA A 15 33.57 19.72 -44.19
CA ALA A 15 32.35 18.95 -44.43
C ALA A 15 31.86 18.46 -43.05
N SER A 16 30.94 19.19 -42.43
CA SER A 16 30.18 18.73 -41.27
C SER A 16 29.19 17.68 -41.76
N CYS A 17 29.51 16.40 -41.54
CA CYS A 17 28.50 15.35 -41.55
C CYS A 17 27.60 15.58 -40.33
N SER A 18 26.47 16.23 -40.52
CA SER A 18 25.35 16.13 -39.59
C SER A 18 24.74 14.74 -39.76
N THR A 19 25.11 13.81 -38.89
CA THR A 19 24.25 12.65 -38.63
C THR A 19 22.98 13.21 -38.03
N ASP A 20 21.92 13.28 -38.81
CA ASP A 20 20.56 13.42 -38.28
C ASP A 20 20.26 12.18 -37.40
N GLU A 21 20.73 12.19 -36.16
CA GLU A 21 20.11 11.37 -35.12
C GLU A 21 18.67 11.88 -35.02
N ALA A 22 17.75 11.14 -35.61
CA ALA A 22 16.34 11.39 -35.40
C ALA A 22 16.10 11.45 -33.89
N GLU A 23 15.80 12.66 -33.36
CA GLU A 23 15.35 12.85 -31.99
C GLU A 23 14.19 11.88 -31.77
N VAL A 24 14.44 10.79 -31.06
CA VAL A 24 13.40 9.88 -30.63
C VAL A 24 12.54 10.67 -29.68
N GLN A 25 11.47 11.28 -30.22
CA GLN A 25 10.45 11.93 -29.40
C GLN A 25 10.02 10.94 -28.33
N PRO A 26 10.13 11.28 -27.03
CA PRO A 26 9.68 10.38 -25.99
C PRO A 26 8.22 10.04 -26.26
N THR A 27 7.94 8.77 -26.49
CA THR A 27 6.55 8.29 -26.59
C THR A 27 5.81 8.81 -25.37
N PRO A 28 4.64 9.47 -25.52
CA PRO A 28 3.87 9.98 -24.40
C PRO A 28 3.75 8.85 -23.37
N SER A 29 4.16 9.10 -22.13
CA SER A 29 4.02 8.11 -21.08
C SER A 29 2.53 7.74 -20.98
N GLU A 30 2.22 6.45 -21.16
CA GLU A 30 0.85 5.97 -21.05
C GLU A 30 0.26 6.37 -19.70
N SER A 31 -0.91 7.01 -19.72
CA SER A 31 -1.58 7.46 -18.50
C SER A 31 -1.94 6.30 -17.58
N MET A 32 -1.89 6.54 -16.27
CA MET A 32 -2.36 5.59 -15.27
C MET A 32 -3.84 5.28 -15.49
N TYR A 33 -4.17 3.99 -15.61
CA TYR A 33 -5.53 3.49 -15.68
C TYR A 33 -6.02 3.05 -14.31
N PHE A 34 -7.26 3.34 -14.00
CA PHE A 34 -7.95 2.87 -12.80
C PHE A 34 -9.18 2.08 -13.22
N PRO A 35 -9.32 0.82 -12.79
CA PRO A 35 -10.53 0.05 -13.11
C PRO A 35 -11.74 0.67 -12.43
N SER A 36 -12.91 0.56 -13.09
CA SER A 36 -14.17 1.02 -12.52
C SER A 36 -14.39 0.42 -11.13
N ASN A 37 -14.88 1.24 -10.20
CA ASN A 37 -15.31 0.76 -8.88
C ASN A 37 -16.73 0.17 -8.88
N MET A 38 -17.42 0.20 -10.05
CA MET A 38 -18.81 -0.25 -10.20
C MET A 38 -18.95 -1.65 -10.84
N ASN A 39 -17.86 -2.18 -11.41
CA ASN A 39 -17.89 -3.49 -12.07
C ASN A 39 -16.52 -4.18 -12.04
N ALA A 40 -16.49 -5.45 -12.47
CA ALA A 40 -15.29 -6.27 -12.49
C ALA A 40 -14.40 -6.08 -13.74
N THR A 41 -14.78 -5.18 -14.66
CA THR A 41 -14.01 -4.94 -15.89
C THR A 41 -12.67 -4.28 -15.55
N TRP A 42 -11.59 -4.83 -16.12
CA TRP A 42 -10.25 -4.30 -15.94
C TRP A 42 -9.51 -4.39 -17.27
N GLU A 43 -8.92 -3.28 -17.72
CA GLU A 43 -8.11 -3.27 -18.94
C GLU A 43 -6.87 -4.15 -18.78
N THR A 44 -6.51 -4.80 -19.89
CA THR A 44 -5.33 -5.66 -19.95
C THR A 44 -4.31 -5.11 -20.94
N LYS A 45 -3.05 -5.51 -20.75
CA LYS A 45 -1.96 -5.18 -21.66
C LYS A 45 -1.13 -6.43 -21.93
N SER A 46 -0.78 -6.67 -23.19
CA SER A 46 -0.03 -7.87 -23.53
C SER A 46 1.45 -7.76 -23.13
N ILE A 47 2.03 -8.87 -22.72
CA ILE A 47 3.46 -9.01 -22.42
C ILE A 47 4.30 -8.57 -23.64
N ALA A 48 3.87 -8.93 -24.84
CA ALA A 48 4.53 -8.57 -26.10
C ALA A 48 4.63 -7.06 -26.30
N SER A 49 3.57 -6.30 -25.94
CA SER A 49 3.56 -4.84 -26.09
C SER A 49 4.54 -4.13 -25.14
N LEU A 50 5.07 -4.83 -24.14
CA LEU A 50 6.05 -4.32 -23.18
C LEU A 50 7.48 -4.77 -23.51
N ASN A 51 7.67 -5.52 -24.60
CA ASN A 51 8.96 -6.15 -24.96
C ASN A 51 9.51 -7.05 -23.83
N TRP A 52 8.64 -7.62 -23.00
CA TRP A 52 9.05 -8.55 -21.96
C TRP A 52 9.29 -9.94 -22.55
N ASN A 53 10.16 -10.70 -21.88
CA ASN A 53 10.47 -12.08 -22.28
C ASN A 53 9.26 -13.00 -22.04
N GLN A 54 8.50 -13.29 -23.08
CA GLN A 54 7.35 -14.20 -23.01
C GLN A 54 7.74 -15.62 -22.57
N ASN A 55 8.94 -16.09 -22.91
CA ASN A 55 9.40 -17.42 -22.54
C ASN A 55 9.68 -17.57 -21.03
N ALA A 56 9.75 -16.46 -20.29
CA ALA A 56 9.91 -16.48 -18.83
C ALA A 56 8.61 -16.76 -18.08
N ILE A 57 7.45 -16.73 -18.74
CA ILE A 57 6.14 -16.84 -18.08
C ILE A 57 5.89 -18.26 -17.58
N GLU A 58 6.13 -19.29 -18.37
CA GLU A 58 5.91 -20.67 -17.93
C GLU A 58 6.85 -21.08 -16.78
N PRO A 59 8.17 -20.78 -16.83
CA PRO A 59 9.05 -21.00 -15.66
C PRO A 59 8.61 -20.23 -14.40
N LEU A 60 8.06 -19.01 -14.56
CA LEU A 60 7.52 -18.24 -13.44
C LEU A 60 6.29 -18.95 -12.83
N LYS A 61 5.36 -19.43 -13.67
CA LYS A 61 4.16 -20.16 -13.21
C LYS A 61 4.56 -21.42 -12.44
N ASP A 62 5.48 -22.21 -12.96
CA ASP A 62 5.99 -23.42 -12.30
C ASP A 62 6.58 -23.08 -10.93
N TYR A 63 7.37 -22.03 -10.85
CA TYR A 63 7.91 -21.55 -9.58
C TYR A 63 6.81 -21.15 -8.59
N LEU A 64 5.81 -20.38 -9.04
CA LEU A 64 4.69 -19.94 -8.21
C LEU A 64 3.84 -21.11 -7.69
N ILE A 65 3.60 -22.12 -8.53
CA ILE A 65 2.92 -23.37 -8.14
C ILE A 65 3.73 -24.09 -7.05
N GLN A 66 5.04 -24.23 -7.25
CA GLN A 66 5.93 -24.89 -6.27
C GLN A 66 5.95 -24.15 -4.92
N LYS A 67 5.77 -22.82 -4.93
CA LYS A 67 5.70 -21.98 -3.73
C LYS A 67 4.32 -21.93 -3.08
N ASN A 68 3.36 -22.74 -3.53
CA ASN A 68 1.97 -22.73 -3.04
C ASN A 68 1.28 -21.37 -3.17
N THR A 69 1.69 -20.56 -4.14
CA THR A 69 1.06 -19.28 -4.45
C THR A 69 -0.42 -19.50 -4.79
N LYS A 70 -1.30 -18.62 -4.34
CA LYS A 70 -2.74 -18.69 -4.64
C LYS A 70 -3.10 -17.85 -5.85
N SER A 71 -2.54 -16.66 -5.95
CA SER A 71 -2.75 -15.76 -7.08
C SER A 71 -1.52 -14.91 -7.32
N PHE A 72 -1.36 -14.46 -8.55
CA PHE A 72 -0.28 -13.58 -8.95
C PHE A 72 -0.78 -12.58 -9.99
N ILE A 73 -0.67 -11.29 -9.71
CA ILE A 73 -1.12 -10.22 -10.60
C ILE A 73 0.01 -9.23 -10.79
N ILE A 74 0.30 -8.87 -12.05
CA ILE A 74 1.21 -7.77 -12.40
C ILE A 74 0.41 -6.69 -13.09
N LEU A 75 0.52 -5.47 -12.59
CA LEU A 75 -0.03 -4.28 -13.21
C LEU A 75 1.07 -3.42 -13.81
N VAL A 76 0.82 -2.87 -15.00
CA VAL A 76 1.64 -1.82 -15.61
C VAL A 76 0.74 -0.65 -15.96
N ASN A 77 1.06 0.52 -15.39
CA ASN A 77 0.22 1.72 -15.50
C ASN A 77 -1.26 1.43 -15.19
N GLY A 78 -1.53 0.60 -14.17
CA GLY A 78 -2.86 0.22 -13.73
C GLY A 78 -3.54 -0.88 -14.55
N ARG A 79 -2.97 -1.34 -15.67
CA ARG A 79 -3.54 -2.41 -16.53
C ARG A 79 -2.96 -3.76 -16.16
N ILE A 80 -3.78 -4.81 -16.19
CA ILE A 80 -3.34 -6.17 -15.92
C ILE A 80 -2.49 -6.68 -17.09
N VAL A 81 -1.26 -7.10 -16.77
CA VAL A 81 -0.34 -7.76 -17.72
C VAL A 81 -0.28 -9.27 -17.49
N VAL A 82 -0.28 -9.67 -16.22
CA VAL A 82 -0.34 -11.06 -15.79
C VAL A 82 -1.40 -11.18 -14.72
N GLU A 83 -2.25 -12.18 -14.84
CA GLU A 83 -3.24 -12.56 -13.83
C GLU A 83 -3.38 -14.08 -13.83
N GLU A 84 -2.84 -14.72 -12.80
CA GLU A 84 -2.80 -16.18 -12.70
C GLU A 84 -3.30 -16.64 -11.33
N TYR A 85 -3.93 -17.82 -11.31
CA TYR A 85 -4.50 -18.44 -10.13
C TYR A 85 -4.04 -19.88 -10.03
N PHE A 86 -3.63 -20.32 -8.83
CA PHE A 86 -2.98 -21.60 -8.62
C PHE A 86 -3.57 -22.33 -7.41
N ASN A 87 -3.27 -23.62 -7.30
CA ASN A 87 -3.56 -24.45 -6.14
C ASN A 87 -5.04 -24.37 -5.70
N GLY A 88 -5.95 -24.44 -6.69
CA GLY A 88 -7.40 -24.41 -6.47
C GLY A 88 -7.98 -23.03 -6.16
N HIS A 89 -7.18 -21.97 -6.24
CA HIS A 89 -7.70 -20.61 -6.10
C HIS A 89 -8.34 -20.11 -7.41
N THR A 90 -9.23 -19.12 -7.31
CA THR A 90 -9.96 -18.54 -8.45
C THR A 90 -10.09 -17.03 -8.33
N PRO A 91 -10.46 -16.31 -9.40
CA PRO A 91 -10.69 -14.85 -9.34
C PRO A 91 -11.71 -14.41 -8.31
N SER A 92 -12.68 -15.26 -7.99
CA SER A 92 -13.80 -14.95 -7.09
C SER A 92 -13.64 -15.49 -5.66
N LEU A 93 -12.59 -16.28 -5.40
CA LEU A 93 -12.34 -16.74 -4.04
C LEU A 93 -11.64 -15.64 -3.24
N GLU A 94 -12.18 -15.41 -2.05
CA GLU A 94 -11.55 -14.53 -1.06
C GLU A 94 -10.40 -15.26 -0.36
N TRP A 95 -9.38 -14.51 -0.01
CA TRP A 95 -8.23 -14.98 0.73
C TRP A 95 -7.88 -14.05 1.87
N GLU A 96 -7.33 -14.62 2.93
CA GLU A 96 -6.89 -13.89 4.10
C GLU A 96 -5.73 -12.96 3.79
N TRP A 97 -5.83 -11.69 4.19
CA TRP A 97 -4.71 -10.76 4.13
C TRP A 97 -3.69 -11.02 5.24
N ASN A 98 -4.11 -11.68 6.31
CA ASN A 98 -3.27 -11.87 7.47
C ASN A 98 -2.60 -10.53 7.89
N SER A 99 -1.29 -10.53 8.11
CA SER A 99 -0.58 -9.30 8.52
C SER A 99 -0.50 -8.23 7.45
N ALA A 100 -0.72 -8.54 6.18
CA ALA A 100 -0.85 -7.51 5.15
C ALA A 100 -2.06 -6.59 5.40
N GLY A 101 -3.11 -7.09 6.07
CA GLY A 101 -4.26 -6.27 6.48
C GLY A 101 -3.92 -5.11 7.42
N LYS A 102 -2.76 -5.14 8.08
CA LYS A 102 -2.29 -4.00 8.89
C LYS A 102 -2.04 -2.75 8.04
N THR A 103 -1.74 -2.91 6.76
CA THR A 103 -1.63 -1.77 5.84
C THR A 103 -2.98 -1.09 5.63
N LEU A 104 -4.08 -1.87 5.56
CA LEU A 104 -5.44 -1.32 5.48
C LEU A 104 -5.80 -0.56 6.76
N VAL A 105 -5.50 -1.15 7.94
CA VAL A 105 -5.74 -0.50 9.24
C VAL A 105 -4.93 0.80 9.34
N GLY A 106 -3.63 0.75 9.01
CA GLY A 106 -2.77 1.94 9.05
C GLY A 106 -3.25 3.05 8.11
N THR A 107 -3.66 2.69 6.89
CA THR A 107 -4.26 3.64 5.93
C THR A 107 -5.55 4.25 6.48
N THR A 108 -6.41 3.44 7.12
CA THR A 108 -7.67 3.91 7.70
C THR A 108 -7.42 4.88 8.86
N VAL A 109 -6.43 4.60 9.72
CA VAL A 109 -6.00 5.53 10.78
C VAL A 109 -5.47 6.84 10.17
N GLY A 110 -4.68 6.76 9.09
CA GLY A 110 -4.18 7.95 8.39
C GLY A 110 -5.30 8.82 7.83
N ILE A 111 -6.38 8.21 7.31
CA ILE A 111 -7.56 8.96 6.85
C ILE A 111 -8.29 9.60 8.05
N ALA A 112 -8.43 8.87 9.15
CA ALA A 112 -9.06 9.42 10.37
C ALA A 112 -8.24 10.59 10.95
N GLU A 113 -6.90 10.56 10.86
CA GLU A 113 -6.05 11.70 11.21
C GLU A 113 -6.24 12.87 10.24
N GLN A 114 -6.26 12.61 8.94
CA GLN A 114 -6.53 13.62 7.91
C GLN A 114 -7.87 14.32 8.11
N GLU A 115 -8.88 13.61 8.60
CA GLU A 115 -10.20 14.15 8.94
C GLU A 115 -10.26 14.79 10.34
N ASN A 116 -9.14 14.83 11.07
CA ASN A 116 -9.04 15.34 12.45
C ASN A 116 -9.90 14.58 13.48
N LEU A 117 -10.30 13.34 13.19
CA LEU A 117 -10.97 12.45 14.13
C LEU A 117 -9.97 11.82 15.11
N VAL A 118 -8.79 11.51 14.62
CA VAL A 118 -7.70 10.91 15.39
C VAL A 118 -6.48 11.81 15.31
N SER A 119 -5.71 11.91 16.41
CA SER A 119 -4.36 12.47 16.38
C SER A 119 -3.36 11.40 16.78
N LEU A 120 -2.33 11.21 15.99
CA LEU A 120 -1.27 10.21 16.27
C LEU A 120 -0.55 10.47 17.59
N ASN A 121 -0.50 11.71 18.04
CA ASN A 121 0.17 12.11 19.29
C ASN A 121 -0.75 12.06 20.51
N ASN A 122 -2.05 11.89 20.34
CA ASN A 122 -2.98 11.72 21.44
C ASN A 122 -2.77 10.36 22.13
N LYS A 123 -3.13 10.29 23.40
CA LYS A 123 -3.14 9.04 24.14
C LYS A 123 -4.16 8.09 23.53
N ALA A 124 -3.83 6.80 23.48
CA ALA A 124 -4.79 5.78 23.09
C ALA A 124 -6.02 5.78 24.02
N SER A 125 -5.83 6.09 25.32
CA SER A 125 -6.92 6.19 26.30
C SER A 125 -7.93 7.31 26.00
N ASP A 126 -7.55 8.34 25.23
CA ASP A 126 -8.50 9.40 24.83
C ASP A 126 -9.63 8.84 23.94
N TYR A 127 -9.36 7.72 23.26
CA TYR A 127 -10.31 7.01 22.39
C TYR A 127 -10.84 5.72 23.00
N LEU A 128 -10.01 4.99 23.75
CA LEU A 128 -10.37 3.67 24.31
C LEU A 128 -10.96 3.74 25.72
N GLY A 129 -10.93 4.93 26.34
CA GLY A 129 -11.20 5.10 27.77
C GLY A 129 -9.97 4.72 28.61
N THR A 130 -10.02 5.05 29.90
CA THR A 130 -8.98 4.67 30.87
C THR A 130 -9.12 3.20 31.27
N GLU A 131 -8.00 2.61 31.74
CA GLU A 131 -7.96 1.21 32.18
C GLU A 131 -8.31 0.19 31.07
N TRP A 132 -7.99 0.50 29.82
CA TRP A 132 -8.14 -0.45 28.71
C TRP A 132 -7.04 -1.53 28.72
N THR A 133 -5.99 -1.33 29.53
CA THR A 133 -4.93 -2.31 29.80
C THR A 133 -4.94 -2.76 31.27
N SER A 134 -4.04 -3.70 31.62
CA SER A 134 -3.70 -4.06 33.00
C SER A 134 -2.38 -3.44 33.46
N MET A 135 -1.86 -2.44 32.74
CA MET A 135 -0.73 -1.65 33.16
C MET A 135 -1.09 -0.69 34.31
N PRO A 136 -0.10 -0.23 35.09
CA PRO A 136 -0.29 0.97 35.92
C PRO A 136 -0.77 2.13 35.05
N LEU A 137 -1.74 2.92 35.55
CA LEU A 137 -2.39 3.98 34.77
C LEU A 137 -1.40 5.02 34.22
N GLU A 138 -0.33 5.33 34.99
CA GLU A 138 0.74 6.22 34.55
C GLU A 138 1.51 5.67 33.34
N LYS A 139 1.58 4.35 33.18
CA LYS A 139 2.23 3.69 32.03
C LYS A 139 1.28 3.57 30.83
N GLU A 140 0.01 3.23 31.08
CA GLU A 140 -1.03 3.24 30.05
C GLU A 140 -1.14 4.62 29.39
N ASN A 141 -1.10 5.68 30.19
CA ASN A 141 -1.19 7.08 29.72
C ASN A 141 0.00 7.55 28.86
N LEU A 142 1.08 6.79 28.77
CA LEU A 142 2.19 7.06 27.86
C LEU A 142 1.94 6.51 26.44
N ILE A 143 0.98 5.59 26.28
CA ILE A 143 0.71 4.95 25.00
C ILE A 143 -0.08 5.92 24.12
N THR A 144 0.54 6.37 23.02
CA THR A 144 -0.12 7.17 21.99
C THR A 144 -0.64 6.28 20.87
N VAL A 145 -1.53 6.83 20.01
CA VAL A 145 -1.95 6.16 18.78
C VAL A 145 -0.75 5.81 17.90
N LYS A 146 0.26 6.71 17.84
CA LYS A 146 1.52 6.47 17.14
C LYS A 146 2.28 5.26 17.70
N ASN A 147 2.27 5.05 19.00
CA ASN A 147 2.93 3.88 19.60
C ASN A 147 2.24 2.57 19.22
N LEU A 148 0.90 2.56 19.06
CA LEU A 148 0.18 1.40 18.53
C LEU A 148 0.54 1.13 17.07
N LEU A 149 0.54 2.15 16.20
CA LEU A 149 0.92 2.04 14.79
C LEU A 149 2.36 1.56 14.61
N ALA A 150 3.29 2.10 15.40
CA ALA A 150 4.70 1.76 15.32
C ALA A 150 5.08 0.48 16.09
N MET A 151 4.10 -0.17 16.74
CA MET A 151 4.33 -1.36 17.60
C MET A 151 5.36 -1.10 18.71
N THR A 152 5.26 0.06 19.33
CA THR A 152 6.12 0.50 20.45
C THR A 152 5.32 0.80 21.72
N SER A 153 4.18 0.13 21.92
CA SER A 153 3.29 0.38 23.05
C SER A 153 3.86 -0.02 24.40
N GLY A 154 4.87 -0.91 24.41
CA GLY A 154 5.47 -1.42 25.65
C GLY A 154 4.67 -2.50 26.37
N ASN A 155 3.61 -3.02 25.74
CA ASN A 155 2.85 -4.17 26.26
C ASN A 155 3.62 -5.48 26.07
N ASP A 156 3.23 -6.50 26.86
CA ASP A 156 3.75 -7.85 26.76
C ASP A 156 3.35 -8.49 25.41
N ASP A 157 4.31 -8.62 24.51
CA ASP A 157 4.16 -9.20 23.17
C ASP A 157 4.15 -10.74 23.16
N THR A 158 4.42 -11.38 24.31
CA THR A 158 4.31 -12.83 24.45
C THR A 158 2.85 -13.29 24.55
N LYS A 159 1.93 -12.37 24.87
CA LYS A 159 0.49 -12.62 24.99
C LYS A 159 -0.21 -12.37 23.65
N GLN A 160 -0.80 -13.42 23.10
CA GLN A 160 -1.44 -13.33 21.78
C GLN A 160 -2.86 -12.72 21.84
N TYR A 161 -3.61 -12.98 22.91
CA TYR A 161 -4.98 -12.46 23.06
C TYR A 161 -4.95 -10.99 23.47
N VAL A 162 -5.62 -10.14 22.69
CA VAL A 162 -5.76 -8.70 22.95
C VAL A 162 -6.98 -8.44 23.84
N ILE A 163 -6.86 -8.89 25.07
CA ILE A 163 -7.84 -8.69 26.14
C ILE A 163 -7.15 -8.03 27.34
N LYS A 164 -7.87 -7.22 28.11
CA LYS A 164 -7.30 -6.42 29.21
C LYS A 164 -6.32 -7.18 30.11
N PRO A 165 -6.60 -8.40 30.61
CA PRO A 165 -5.67 -9.13 31.49
C PRO A 165 -4.32 -9.46 30.88
N ASN A 166 -4.21 -9.49 29.54
CA ASN A 166 -2.99 -9.80 28.82
C ASN A 166 -2.17 -8.55 28.46
N LEU A 167 -2.80 -7.37 28.50
CA LEU A 167 -2.16 -6.12 28.14
C LEU A 167 -1.38 -5.56 29.33
N THR A 168 -0.29 -6.25 29.69
CA THR A 168 0.54 -5.95 30.84
C THR A 168 1.79 -5.16 30.45
N TYR A 169 2.38 -4.45 31.43
CA TYR A 169 3.55 -3.61 31.22
C TYR A 169 4.85 -4.43 31.09
N VAL A 170 5.67 -4.07 30.10
CA VAL A 170 7.03 -4.60 29.91
C VAL A 170 8.04 -3.46 29.77
N ALA A 171 7.68 -2.37 29.09
CA ALA A 171 8.55 -1.23 28.84
C ALA A 171 7.73 0.06 28.70
N ASP A 172 8.37 1.21 28.85
CA ASP A 172 7.72 2.48 28.55
C ASP A 172 7.41 2.61 27.06
N ALA A 173 6.26 3.17 26.74
CA ALA A 173 5.85 3.39 25.37
C ALA A 173 6.91 4.20 24.60
N GLY A 174 7.23 3.78 23.38
CA GLY A 174 8.24 4.38 22.53
C GLY A 174 9.68 3.88 22.76
N THR A 175 9.95 3.11 23.82
CA THR A 175 11.33 2.67 24.14
C THR A 175 11.69 1.28 23.62
N ARG A 176 10.69 0.45 23.30
CA ARG A 176 10.90 -0.91 22.83
C ARG A 176 9.96 -1.20 21.65
N TRP A 177 10.52 -1.67 20.53
CA TRP A 177 9.74 -2.22 19.43
C TRP A 177 9.48 -3.71 19.65
N ALA A 178 8.22 -4.13 19.44
CA ALA A 178 7.84 -5.53 19.48
C ALA A 178 6.64 -5.79 18.58
N TYR A 179 6.79 -6.69 17.61
CA TYR A 179 5.66 -7.09 16.76
C TYR A 179 4.56 -7.74 17.62
N SER A 180 3.43 -7.09 17.73
CA SER A 180 2.38 -7.48 18.68
C SER A 180 0.98 -7.28 18.10
N ASN A 181 0.06 -8.17 18.50
CA ASN A 181 -1.36 -8.10 18.11
C ASN A 181 -2.11 -6.91 18.72
N ILE A 182 -1.52 -6.21 19.72
CA ILE A 182 -2.13 -4.99 20.27
C ILE A 182 -2.38 -3.92 19.18
N PHE A 183 -1.66 -3.99 18.06
CA PHE A 183 -1.91 -3.17 16.88
C PHE A 183 -3.39 -3.13 16.49
N GLN A 184 -4.13 -4.23 16.66
CA GLN A 184 -5.56 -4.26 16.30
C GLN A 184 -6.45 -3.34 17.16
N LYS A 185 -5.95 -2.81 18.31
CA LYS A 185 -6.66 -1.77 19.07
C LYS A 185 -6.86 -0.46 18.28
N LEU A 186 -6.11 -0.28 17.20
CA LEU A 186 -6.34 0.83 16.27
C LEU A 186 -7.72 0.77 15.61
N THR A 187 -8.31 -0.42 15.45
CA THR A 187 -9.69 -0.53 14.94
C THR A 187 -10.70 0.05 15.94
N ASP A 188 -10.49 -0.20 17.24
CA ASP A 188 -11.33 0.38 18.30
C ASP A 188 -11.11 1.91 18.40
N VAL A 189 -9.86 2.37 18.23
CA VAL A 189 -9.53 3.82 18.21
C VAL A 189 -10.32 4.53 17.11
N VAL A 190 -10.28 4.01 15.88
CA VAL A 190 -11.00 4.61 14.74
C VAL A 190 -12.51 4.54 14.95
N ALA A 191 -13.03 3.39 15.39
CA ALA A 191 -14.46 3.20 15.63
C ALA A 191 -15.00 4.20 16.65
N ASN A 192 -14.31 4.36 17.78
CA ASN A 192 -14.74 5.27 18.84
C ASN A 192 -14.59 6.74 18.44
N ALA A 193 -13.52 7.09 17.69
CA ALA A 193 -13.32 8.44 17.19
C ALA A 193 -14.36 8.85 16.15
N GLY A 194 -14.76 7.93 15.27
CA GLY A 194 -15.76 8.15 14.23
C GLY A 194 -17.21 7.95 14.70
N ASN A 195 -17.42 7.45 15.91
CA ASN A 195 -18.74 7.06 16.45
C ASN A 195 -19.51 6.11 15.54
N ASP A 196 -18.79 5.20 14.88
CA ASP A 196 -19.32 4.14 14.01
C ASP A 196 -18.40 2.92 14.06
N SER A 197 -18.81 1.79 13.44
CA SER A 197 -17.94 0.64 13.37
C SER A 197 -16.71 0.91 12.49
N PHE A 198 -15.58 0.29 12.85
CA PHE A 198 -14.37 0.35 12.00
C PHE A 198 -14.66 -0.11 10.56
N GLU A 199 -15.47 -1.17 10.42
CA GLU A 199 -15.80 -1.72 9.11
C GLU A 199 -16.63 -0.73 8.26
N THR A 200 -17.61 -0.05 8.86
CA THR A 200 -18.39 0.98 8.16
C THR A 200 -17.48 2.10 7.69
N TYR A 201 -16.63 2.62 8.58
CA TYR A 201 -15.69 3.69 8.26
C TYR A 201 -14.71 3.27 7.15
N PHE A 202 -14.10 2.08 7.26
CA PHE A 202 -13.22 1.53 6.21
C PHE A 202 -13.95 1.36 4.87
N ASN A 203 -15.18 0.84 4.90
CA ASN A 203 -15.98 0.64 3.69
C ASN A 203 -16.26 1.97 2.98
N GLU A 204 -16.63 3.01 3.73
CA GLU A 204 -16.91 4.34 3.18
C GLU A 204 -15.63 5.00 2.64
N LYS A 205 -14.55 4.99 3.43
CA LYS A 205 -13.35 5.77 3.15
C LYS A 205 -12.41 5.12 2.13
N ILE A 206 -12.38 3.80 2.04
CA ILE A 206 -11.43 3.07 1.18
C ILE A 206 -12.15 2.11 0.24
N LYS A 207 -12.85 1.11 0.79
CA LYS A 207 -13.37 -0.02 0.02
C LYS A 207 -14.23 0.42 -1.17
N THR A 208 -15.24 1.25 -0.93
CA THR A 208 -16.16 1.73 -1.96
C THR A 208 -15.46 2.66 -2.95
N LYS A 209 -14.56 3.53 -2.48
CA LYS A 209 -13.88 4.50 -3.32
C LYS A 209 -12.98 3.86 -4.38
N ILE A 210 -12.33 2.76 -4.05
CA ILE A 210 -11.44 2.06 -4.98
C ILE A 210 -12.05 0.76 -5.55
N GLY A 211 -13.30 0.45 -5.19
CA GLY A 211 -14.04 -0.70 -5.70
C GLY A 211 -13.51 -2.04 -5.22
N MET A 212 -13.02 -2.12 -3.98
CA MET A 212 -12.66 -3.40 -3.35
C MET A 212 -13.91 -4.18 -2.97
N ASP A 213 -13.78 -5.49 -2.90
CA ASP A 213 -14.69 -6.41 -2.21
C ASP A 213 -14.10 -6.83 -0.86
N GLY A 214 -14.81 -7.74 -0.17
CA GLY A 214 -14.31 -8.36 1.05
C GLY A 214 -14.94 -7.83 2.33
N PHE A 215 -14.49 -8.38 3.46
CA PHE A 215 -15.01 -8.13 4.79
C PHE A 215 -13.95 -8.31 5.87
N TRP A 216 -14.20 -7.74 7.05
CA TRP A 216 -13.37 -7.91 8.23
C TRP A 216 -13.89 -9.05 9.11
N SER A 217 -12.97 -9.91 9.56
CA SER A 217 -13.20 -10.90 10.62
C SER A 217 -12.52 -10.41 11.88
N PHE A 218 -13.33 -9.98 12.87
CA PHE A 218 -12.82 -9.44 14.14
C PHE A 218 -12.69 -10.53 15.19
N GLY A 219 -11.52 -10.62 15.82
CA GLY A 219 -11.24 -11.59 16.86
C GLY A 219 -10.31 -11.05 17.93
N THR A 220 -10.25 -11.75 19.07
CA THR A 220 -9.39 -11.38 20.19
C THR A 220 -7.91 -11.67 19.98
N ILE A 221 -7.56 -12.53 19.01
CA ILE A 221 -6.18 -12.80 18.61
C ILE A 221 -5.86 -12.04 17.33
N PHE A 222 -6.70 -12.19 16.30
CA PHE A 222 -6.49 -11.60 14.99
C PHE A 222 -7.72 -10.85 14.51
N THR A 223 -7.51 -9.70 13.92
CA THR A 223 -8.45 -9.00 13.06
C THR A 223 -7.93 -9.12 11.64
N ILE A 224 -8.67 -9.79 10.76
CA ILE A 224 -8.21 -10.19 9.43
C ILE A 224 -9.19 -9.67 8.38
N TYR A 225 -8.64 -9.05 7.33
CA TYR A 225 -9.42 -8.74 6.13
C TYR A 225 -9.35 -9.90 5.14
N HIS A 226 -10.48 -10.19 4.51
CA HIS A 226 -10.61 -11.21 3.47
C HIS A 226 -11.08 -10.51 2.20
N SER A 227 -10.47 -10.80 1.06
CA SER A 227 -10.91 -10.26 -0.23
C SER A 227 -10.42 -11.08 -1.40
N THR A 228 -10.94 -10.77 -2.60
CA THR A 228 -10.40 -11.33 -3.84
C THR A 228 -9.01 -10.77 -4.15
N PRO A 229 -8.20 -11.47 -4.96
CA PRO A 229 -6.89 -10.98 -5.39
C PRO A 229 -6.94 -9.63 -6.13
N ARG A 230 -7.99 -9.38 -6.92
CA ARG A 230 -8.15 -8.08 -7.59
C ARG A 230 -8.37 -6.93 -6.61
N SER A 231 -9.02 -7.17 -5.48
CA SER A 231 -9.11 -6.17 -4.40
C SER A 231 -7.75 -5.85 -3.80
N MET A 232 -6.88 -6.87 -3.61
CA MET A 232 -5.50 -6.65 -3.18
C MET A 232 -4.73 -5.79 -4.21
N ALA A 233 -4.91 -6.07 -5.50
CA ALA A 233 -4.29 -5.31 -6.59
C ALA A 233 -4.80 -3.85 -6.65
N ARG A 234 -6.09 -3.60 -6.35
CA ARG A 234 -6.67 -2.24 -6.25
C ARG A 234 -6.00 -1.43 -5.14
N PHE A 235 -5.85 -2.02 -3.96
CA PHE A 235 -5.16 -1.35 -2.86
C PHE A 235 -3.68 -1.11 -3.19
N GLY A 236 -3.00 -2.09 -3.82
CA GLY A 236 -1.64 -1.91 -4.31
C GLY A 236 -1.51 -0.76 -5.32
N LEU A 237 -2.50 -0.61 -6.22
CA LEU A 237 -2.56 0.49 -7.20
C LEU A 237 -2.79 1.85 -6.51
N LEU A 238 -3.66 1.92 -5.49
CA LEU A 238 -3.85 3.12 -4.68
C LEU A 238 -2.54 3.56 -4.02
N ALA A 239 -1.83 2.61 -3.39
CA ALA A 239 -0.55 2.89 -2.73
C ALA A 239 0.53 3.34 -3.74
N LEU A 240 0.64 2.65 -4.89
CA LEU A 240 1.56 3.02 -5.97
C LEU A 240 1.29 4.44 -6.49
N ASN A 241 0.04 4.84 -6.57
CA ASN A 241 -0.38 6.16 -7.03
C ASN A 241 -0.53 7.17 -5.88
N LYS A 242 0.23 6.99 -4.78
CA LYS A 242 0.35 7.95 -3.68
C LYS A 242 -0.99 8.32 -3.05
N GLY A 243 -1.85 7.33 -2.87
CA GLY A 243 -3.16 7.50 -2.25
C GLY A 243 -4.22 8.15 -3.14
N LYS A 244 -3.94 8.33 -4.42
CA LYS A 244 -4.89 8.91 -5.39
C LYS A 244 -5.53 7.82 -6.24
N TRP A 245 -6.86 7.85 -6.36
CA TRP A 245 -7.66 6.99 -7.22
C TRP A 245 -8.40 7.84 -8.25
N ASN A 246 -8.11 7.66 -9.53
CA ASN A 246 -8.49 8.60 -10.57
C ASN A 246 -8.08 10.05 -10.21
N ASN A 247 -9.07 10.95 -10.09
CA ASN A 247 -8.87 12.34 -9.69
C ASN A 247 -9.12 12.61 -8.20
N GLU A 248 -9.47 11.58 -7.42
CA GLU A 248 -9.77 11.71 -6.00
C GLU A 248 -8.55 11.36 -5.15
N GLN A 249 -8.16 12.24 -4.23
CA GLN A 249 -7.19 11.94 -3.20
C GLN A 249 -7.90 11.21 -2.07
N VAL A 250 -7.73 9.87 -1.99
CA VAL A 250 -8.34 9.03 -0.96
C VAL A 250 -7.59 9.14 0.36
N ILE A 251 -6.27 9.17 0.29
CA ILE A 251 -5.38 9.44 1.43
C ILE A 251 -4.24 10.36 0.97
N ASN A 252 -3.83 11.31 1.80
CA ASN A 252 -2.74 12.24 1.49
C ASN A 252 -1.42 11.50 1.26
N GLU A 253 -0.55 12.08 0.42
CA GLU A 253 0.76 11.51 0.08
C GLU A 253 1.79 11.60 1.23
N SER A 254 1.55 12.38 2.29
CA SER A 254 2.49 12.72 3.37
C SER A 254 3.13 11.55 4.06
#